data_9b7dd7c314e7692b789d16e7e0cd420a
#
_entry.id   9b7dd7c314e7692b789d16e7e0cd420a
#
_cell.length_a   1.000
_cell.length_b   1.000
_cell.length_c   1.000
_cell.angle_alpha   90.00
_cell.angle_beta   90.00
_cell.angle_gamma   90.00
#
_symmetry.space_group_name_H-M   'P 1'
#
loop_
_entity.id
_entity.type
_entity.pdbx_description
1 polymer ?
#
loop_
_entity_poly.entity_id
_entity_poly.type
_entity_poly.pdbx_seq_one_letter_code
_entity_poly.pdbx_strand_id
1 'polypeptide(L)'
;GKTTLTLHIAAEAQKAGGGAAFIDAEHALDPIYARALGVDVDELLVSQPDTGEQALEIADMLIQSGGLDVIVIDSVAALVPKAEIEGEMGDHHVGLQARLMSQALRKLTGSIGKSGTTLIFINQIREKIGVMWGSPETTSGGRALKFYASVRIDVRRIETLKVGAEQIGNRVRAKLVKNKVAPPFREAEFDIMFGLGISREGSLLDVAVDRGIVNKAGAWFTYDDVQLGQGKEKAKMFLRDNSDVAIQLENAVLSEVG
;
A
#
# COMPACT_ATOMS: atom_id res chain seq x y z
N GLY A 1 -3.73 -4.74 -4.80
CA GLY A 1 -2.88 -4.77 -3.59
C GLY A 1 -2.56 -3.40 -3.00
N LYS A 2 -2.97 -2.27 -3.63
CA LYS A 2 -2.70 -0.92 -3.09
C LYS A 2 -3.40 -0.70 -1.75
N THR A 3 -4.71 -0.89 -1.71
CA THR A 3 -5.52 -0.76 -0.48
C THR A 3 -5.06 -1.74 0.59
N THR A 4 -4.76 -2.99 0.23
CA THR A 4 -4.19 -3.98 1.16
C THR A 4 -2.89 -3.49 1.79
N LEU A 5 -1.96 -2.95 0.98
CA LEU A 5 -0.70 -2.42 1.48
C LEU A 5 -0.91 -1.25 2.45
N THR A 6 -1.82 -0.32 2.12
CA THR A 6 -2.09 0.83 3.00
C THR A 6 -2.82 0.45 4.28
N LEU A 7 -3.68 -0.56 4.25
CA LEU A 7 -4.31 -1.10 5.46
C LEU A 7 -3.28 -1.75 6.39
N HIS A 8 -2.30 -2.50 5.84
CA HIS A 8 -1.19 -3.00 6.65
C HIS A 8 -0.36 -1.86 7.26
N ILE A 9 -0.10 -0.78 6.52
CA ILE A 9 0.61 0.40 7.06
C ILE A 9 -0.18 1.03 8.22
N ALA A 10 -1.50 1.17 8.07
CA ALA A 10 -2.37 1.67 9.13
C ALA A 10 -2.34 0.75 10.37
N ALA A 11 -2.41 -0.57 10.17
CA ALA A 11 -2.33 -1.55 11.24
C ALA A 11 -1.00 -1.47 12.01
N GLU A 12 0.14 -1.35 11.29
CA GLU A 12 1.44 -1.22 11.93
C GLU A 12 1.60 0.12 12.68
N ALA A 13 1.02 1.22 12.15
CA ALA A 13 0.98 2.50 12.87
C ALA A 13 0.20 2.37 14.19
N GLN A 14 -0.97 1.74 14.17
CA GLN A 14 -1.78 1.49 15.37
C GLN A 14 -1.06 0.59 16.38
N LYS A 15 -0.40 -0.50 15.93
CA LYS A 15 0.41 -1.37 16.79
C LYS A 15 1.57 -0.62 17.47
N ALA A 16 2.12 0.38 16.81
CA ALA A 16 3.14 1.25 17.39
C ALA A 16 2.57 2.31 18.34
N GLY A 17 1.26 2.31 18.60
CA GLY A 17 0.56 3.27 19.47
C GLY A 17 0.17 4.58 18.76
N GLY A 18 0.28 4.63 17.42
CA GLY A 18 -0.10 5.77 16.61
C GLY A 18 -1.55 5.77 16.15
N GLY A 19 -2.04 6.93 15.74
CA GLY A 19 -3.38 7.10 15.16
C GLY A 19 -3.40 6.92 13.64
N ALA A 20 -4.49 6.32 13.12
CA ALA A 20 -4.69 6.15 11.70
C ALA A 20 -6.07 6.64 11.24
N ALA A 21 -6.13 7.23 10.03
CA ALA A 21 -7.39 7.58 9.38
C ALA A 21 -7.44 7.07 7.94
N PHE A 22 -8.65 6.76 7.49
CA PHE A 22 -8.93 6.29 6.14
C PHE A 22 -10.05 7.15 5.52
N ILE A 23 -9.70 7.92 4.50
CA ILE A 23 -10.64 8.73 3.72
C ILE A 23 -11.02 7.89 2.51
N ASP A 24 -12.19 7.24 2.61
CA ASP A 24 -12.71 6.27 1.64
C ASP A 24 -13.59 6.99 0.60
N ALA A 25 -12.94 7.62 -0.38
CA ALA A 25 -13.66 8.30 -1.46
C ALA A 25 -14.28 7.33 -2.50
N GLU A 26 -13.88 6.06 -2.49
CA GLU A 26 -14.49 5.02 -3.34
C GLU A 26 -15.69 4.33 -2.67
N HIS A 27 -15.94 4.58 -1.37
CA HIS A 27 -16.99 3.92 -0.57
C HIS A 27 -16.87 2.39 -0.60
N ALA A 28 -15.65 1.88 -0.57
CA ALA A 28 -15.33 0.47 -0.80
C ALA A 28 -14.53 -0.18 0.34
N LEU A 29 -14.33 0.51 1.45
CA LEU A 29 -13.61 -0.04 2.61
C LEU A 29 -14.46 -1.15 3.25
N ASP A 30 -13.90 -2.36 3.28
CA ASP A 30 -14.47 -3.50 3.99
C ASP A 30 -13.85 -3.60 5.39
N PRO A 31 -14.62 -3.32 6.46
CA PRO A 31 -14.12 -3.38 7.83
C PRO A 31 -13.75 -4.80 8.26
N ILE A 32 -14.39 -5.84 7.71
CA ILE A 32 -14.06 -7.24 8.01
C ILE A 32 -12.67 -7.56 7.45
N TYR A 33 -12.42 -7.14 6.21
CA TYR A 33 -11.11 -7.31 5.59
C TYR A 33 -10.04 -6.48 6.31
N ALA A 34 -10.32 -5.22 6.66
CA ALA A 34 -9.39 -4.37 7.41
C ALA A 34 -8.98 -5.03 8.74
N ARG A 35 -9.96 -5.58 9.48
CA ARG A 35 -9.71 -6.31 10.74
C ARG A 35 -8.87 -7.57 10.51
N ALA A 36 -9.09 -8.31 9.43
CA ALA A 36 -8.30 -9.48 9.07
C ALA A 36 -6.83 -9.13 8.77
N LEU A 37 -6.55 -7.90 8.31
CA LEU A 37 -5.21 -7.37 8.09
C LEU A 37 -4.55 -6.81 9.37
N GLY A 38 -5.23 -6.86 10.49
CA GLY A 38 -4.72 -6.40 11.79
C GLY A 38 -5.03 -4.94 12.12
N VAL A 39 -5.90 -4.28 11.33
CA VAL A 39 -6.38 -2.94 11.65
C VAL A 39 -7.34 -3.02 12.84
N ASP A 40 -7.12 -2.20 13.85
CA ASP A 40 -8.12 -1.90 14.85
C ASP A 40 -9.16 -0.97 14.23
N VAL A 41 -10.29 -1.56 13.81
CA VAL A 41 -11.34 -0.81 13.10
C VAL A 41 -12.16 0.08 14.02
N ASP A 42 -12.14 -0.19 15.33
CA ASP A 42 -12.86 0.58 16.34
C ASP A 42 -12.10 1.89 16.66
N GLU A 43 -10.76 1.89 16.47
CA GLU A 43 -9.87 3.04 16.61
C GLU A 43 -9.52 3.71 15.27
N LEU A 44 -9.93 3.13 14.14
CA LEU A 44 -9.69 3.71 12.82
C LEU A 44 -10.68 4.84 12.53
N LEU A 45 -10.21 6.06 12.32
CA LEU A 45 -11.07 7.15 11.84
C LEU A 45 -11.40 6.94 10.38
N VAL A 46 -12.69 6.74 10.06
CA VAL A 46 -13.15 6.56 8.68
C VAL A 46 -14.02 7.74 8.28
N SER A 47 -13.77 8.28 7.08
CA SER A 47 -14.60 9.31 6.46
C SER A 47 -14.91 8.93 5.02
N GLN A 48 -16.16 9.15 4.60
CA GLN A 48 -16.63 8.89 3.24
C GLN A 48 -17.19 10.19 2.63
N PRO A 49 -16.31 11.06 2.11
CA PRO A 49 -16.71 12.35 1.54
C PRO A 49 -17.39 12.19 0.20
N ASP A 50 -18.34 13.08 -0.10
CA ASP A 50 -19.08 13.09 -1.37
C ASP A 50 -18.30 13.81 -2.49
N THR A 51 -17.38 14.71 -2.15
CA THR A 51 -16.61 15.50 -3.12
C THR A 51 -15.11 15.47 -2.85
N GLY A 52 -14.31 15.74 -3.89
CA GLY A 52 -12.86 15.85 -3.75
C GLY A 52 -12.43 16.97 -2.82
N GLU A 53 -13.15 18.10 -2.82
CA GLU A 53 -12.91 19.23 -1.92
C GLU A 53 -13.08 18.80 -0.47
N GLN A 54 -14.20 18.13 -0.13
CA GLN A 54 -14.44 17.63 1.23
C GLN A 54 -13.35 16.65 1.69
N ALA A 55 -12.98 15.71 0.82
CA ALA A 55 -11.91 14.74 1.14
C ALA A 55 -10.61 15.43 1.52
N LEU A 56 -10.21 16.44 0.74
CA LEU A 56 -8.94 17.15 0.93
C LEU A 56 -9.00 18.14 2.11
N GLU A 57 -10.16 18.72 2.41
CA GLU A 57 -10.38 19.55 3.60
C GLU A 57 -10.35 18.71 4.88
N ILE A 58 -11.00 17.53 4.88
CA ILE A 58 -10.94 16.58 6.00
C ILE A 58 -9.48 16.16 6.24
N ALA A 59 -8.74 15.82 5.18
CA ALA A 59 -7.32 15.48 5.31
C ALA A 59 -6.51 16.63 5.94
N ASP A 60 -6.72 17.88 5.51
CA ASP A 60 -6.03 19.04 6.07
C ASP A 60 -6.37 19.25 7.55
N MET A 61 -7.64 19.14 7.95
CA MET A 61 -8.05 19.25 9.35
C MET A 61 -7.42 18.14 10.22
N LEU A 62 -7.42 16.90 9.73
CA LEU A 62 -6.83 15.76 10.44
C LEU A 62 -5.31 15.94 10.60
N ILE A 63 -4.61 16.42 9.57
CA ILE A 63 -3.19 16.71 9.63
C ILE A 63 -2.90 17.83 10.66
N GLN A 64 -3.70 18.90 10.64
CA GLN A 64 -3.52 20.02 11.56
C GLN A 64 -3.82 19.67 13.01
N SER A 65 -4.64 18.65 13.28
CA SER A 65 -4.90 18.16 14.63
C SER A 65 -3.64 17.63 15.34
N GLY A 66 -2.67 17.13 14.57
CA GLY A 66 -1.44 16.52 15.08
C GLY A 66 -1.64 15.19 15.83
N GLY A 67 -2.85 14.65 15.82
CA GLY A 67 -3.20 13.42 16.56
C GLY A 67 -3.10 12.13 15.72
N LEU A 68 -2.65 12.23 14.47
CA LEU A 68 -2.60 11.06 13.56
C LEU A 68 -1.21 10.91 12.94
N ASP A 69 -0.73 9.67 12.89
CA ASP A 69 0.54 9.31 12.28
C ASP A 69 0.39 8.97 10.81
N VAL A 70 -0.75 8.37 10.44
CA VAL A 70 -1.04 7.94 9.06
C VAL A 70 -2.45 8.35 8.65
N ILE A 71 -2.57 8.96 7.47
CA ILE A 71 -3.84 9.24 6.79
C ILE A 71 -3.77 8.64 5.39
N VAL A 72 -4.75 7.82 5.02
CA VAL A 72 -4.88 7.23 3.69
C VAL A 72 -6.06 7.86 2.96
N ILE A 73 -5.87 8.25 1.69
CA ILE A 73 -6.94 8.65 0.77
C ILE A 73 -7.05 7.60 -0.34
N ASP A 74 -8.16 6.87 -0.38
CA ASP A 74 -8.47 5.84 -1.37
C ASP A 74 -9.71 6.24 -2.18
N SER A 75 -9.60 6.64 -3.41
CA SER A 75 -8.40 6.91 -4.21
C SER A 75 -8.48 8.29 -4.89
N VAL A 76 -7.36 8.78 -5.40
CA VAL A 76 -7.33 10.05 -6.18
C VAL A 76 -8.31 10.03 -7.35
N ALA A 77 -8.56 8.86 -7.96
CA ALA A 77 -9.48 8.73 -9.07
C ALA A 77 -10.93 9.07 -8.69
N ALA A 78 -11.30 8.87 -7.43
CA ALA A 78 -12.63 9.14 -6.87
C ALA A 78 -12.80 10.57 -6.32
N LEU A 79 -11.73 11.37 -6.29
CA LEU A 79 -11.80 12.77 -5.85
C LEU A 79 -12.42 13.64 -6.96
N VAL A 80 -13.73 13.53 -7.10
CA VAL A 80 -14.49 14.29 -8.10
C VAL A 80 -14.73 15.71 -7.57
N PRO A 81 -14.37 16.76 -8.34
CA PRO A 81 -14.66 18.14 -7.97
C PRO A 81 -16.18 18.39 -7.83
N LYS A 82 -16.56 19.19 -6.84
CA LYS A 82 -17.96 19.54 -6.58
C LYS A 82 -18.66 20.11 -7.82
N ALA A 83 -17.99 21.00 -8.55
CA ALA A 83 -18.51 21.58 -9.78
C ALA A 83 -18.78 20.55 -10.89
N GLU A 84 -18.08 19.42 -10.89
CA GLU A 84 -18.32 18.32 -11.82
C GLU A 84 -19.55 17.50 -11.41
N ILE A 85 -19.78 17.34 -10.10
CA ILE A 85 -20.96 16.63 -9.57
C ILE A 85 -22.24 17.44 -9.77
N GLU A 86 -22.17 18.77 -9.61
CA GLU A 86 -23.30 19.69 -9.76
C GLU A 86 -23.58 20.06 -11.21
N GLY A 87 -22.69 19.75 -12.17
CA GLY A 87 -22.86 19.99 -13.60
C GLY A 87 -23.86 19.04 -14.25
N GLU A 88 -24.27 19.37 -15.47
CA GLU A 88 -25.15 18.50 -16.25
C GLU A 88 -24.41 17.37 -16.91
N MET A 89 -25.11 16.26 -17.17
CA MET A 89 -24.53 15.11 -17.89
C MET A 89 -24.09 15.53 -19.30
N GLY A 90 -22.79 15.44 -19.59
CA GLY A 90 -22.21 15.85 -20.87
C GLY A 90 -21.38 17.12 -20.82
N ASP A 91 -21.37 17.83 -19.69
CA ASP A 91 -20.51 19.00 -19.49
C ASP A 91 -19.03 18.63 -19.52
N HIS A 92 -18.23 19.43 -20.20
CA HIS A 92 -16.79 19.23 -20.32
C HIS A 92 -16.03 19.92 -19.18
N HIS A 93 -15.73 19.17 -18.13
CA HIS A 93 -14.96 19.66 -16.97
C HIS A 93 -13.44 19.35 -17.07
N VAL A 94 -12.84 19.72 -18.20
CA VAL A 94 -11.43 19.40 -18.48
C VAL A 94 -10.50 20.03 -17.43
N GLY A 95 -9.77 19.16 -16.71
CA GLY A 95 -8.68 19.58 -15.82
C GLY A 95 -9.11 20.10 -14.44
N LEU A 96 -10.40 20.08 -14.07
CA LEU A 96 -10.84 20.52 -12.73
C LEU A 96 -10.17 19.71 -11.62
N GLN A 97 -10.16 18.38 -11.73
CA GLN A 97 -9.52 17.53 -10.75
C GLN A 97 -8.01 17.83 -10.63
N ALA A 98 -7.33 18.10 -11.73
CA ALA A 98 -5.90 18.43 -11.70
C ALA A 98 -5.63 19.79 -11.03
N ARG A 99 -6.54 20.77 -11.20
CA ARG A 99 -6.47 22.08 -10.52
C ARG A 99 -6.71 21.92 -9.03
N LEU A 100 -7.76 21.17 -8.63
CA LEU A 100 -8.07 20.86 -7.24
C LEU A 100 -6.86 20.20 -6.54
N MET A 101 -6.31 19.16 -7.14
CA MET A 101 -5.12 18.47 -6.60
C MET A 101 -3.92 19.42 -6.49
N SER A 102 -3.67 20.27 -7.47
CA SER A 102 -2.56 21.23 -7.44
C SER A 102 -2.71 22.26 -6.33
N GLN A 103 -3.92 22.74 -6.09
CA GLN A 103 -4.23 23.68 -5.03
C GLN A 103 -4.10 23.03 -3.64
N ALA A 104 -4.75 21.87 -3.47
CA ALA A 104 -4.73 21.13 -2.21
C ALA A 104 -3.34 20.71 -1.78
N LEU A 105 -2.54 20.15 -2.71
CA LEU A 105 -1.19 19.69 -2.38
C LEU A 105 -0.26 20.82 -1.92
N ARG A 106 -0.43 22.04 -2.43
CA ARG A 106 0.30 23.21 -1.93
C ARG A 106 -0.01 23.50 -0.46
N LYS A 107 -1.31 23.40 -0.10
CA LYS A 107 -1.76 23.62 1.28
C LYS A 107 -1.32 22.48 2.19
N LEU A 108 -1.61 21.24 1.82
CA LEU A 108 -1.32 20.04 2.59
C LEU A 108 0.18 19.88 2.88
N THR A 109 1.06 20.20 1.91
CA THR A 109 2.52 20.12 2.12
C THR A 109 2.97 21.01 3.27
N GLY A 110 2.38 22.19 3.41
CA GLY A 110 2.69 23.09 4.54
C GLY A 110 2.22 22.54 5.88
N SER A 111 1.06 21.91 5.92
CA SER A 111 0.49 21.29 7.12
C SER A 111 1.25 20.02 7.51
N ILE A 112 1.56 19.14 6.57
CA ILE A 112 2.31 17.88 6.78
C ILE A 112 3.72 18.19 7.36
N GLY A 113 4.42 19.19 6.83
CA GLY A 113 5.76 19.54 7.30
C GLY A 113 5.84 19.95 8.76
N LYS A 114 4.71 20.26 9.40
CA LYS A 114 4.59 20.67 10.80
C LYS A 114 4.04 19.60 11.72
N SER A 115 3.24 18.67 11.19
CA SER A 115 2.51 17.67 11.99
C SER A 115 3.24 16.36 12.21
N GLY A 116 4.21 16.01 11.36
CA GLY A 116 4.83 14.70 11.35
C GLY A 116 3.93 13.56 10.77
N THR A 117 2.71 13.89 10.34
CA THR A 117 1.75 12.93 9.77
C THR A 117 2.20 12.45 8.39
N THR A 118 2.08 11.16 8.15
CA THR A 118 2.28 10.57 6.81
C THR A 118 0.95 10.53 6.06
N LEU A 119 0.85 11.28 4.95
CA LEU A 119 -0.32 11.25 4.08
C LEU A 119 -0.05 10.35 2.87
N ILE A 120 -0.90 9.35 2.67
CA ILE A 120 -0.81 8.37 1.59
C ILE A 120 -1.96 8.56 0.61
N PHE A 121 -1.64 8.79 -0.66
CA PHE A 121 -2.60 8.80 -1.75
C PHE A 121 -2.53 7.48 -2.52
N ILE A 122 -3.63 6.77 -2.58
CA ILE A 122 -3.79 5.67 -3.53
C ILE A 122 -4.19 6.25 -4.88
N ASN A 123 -3.52 5.82 -5.96
CA ASN A 123 -3.84 6.25 -7.31
C ASN A 123 -3.97 5.05 -8.26
N GLN A 124 -4.65 5.26 -9.36
CA GLN A 124 -4.85 4.26 -10.40
C GLN A 124 -4.07 4.64 -11.64
N ILE A 125 -3.50 3.65 -12.31
CA ILE A 125 -2.87 3.82 -13.61
C ILE A 125 -3.96 3.84 -14.67
N ARG A 126 -3.84 4.77 -15.61
CA ARG A 126 -4.66 4.91 -16.82
C ARG A 126 -3.74 4.91 -18.02
N GLU A 127 -4.21 4.48 -19.15
CA GLU A 127 -3.49 4.53 -20.41
C GLU A 127 -3.98 5.70 -21.26
N LYS A 128 -3.05 6.46 -21.81
CA LYS A 128 -3.35 7.49 -22.80
C LYS A 128 -3.39 6.86 -24.18
N ILE A 129 -4.52 7.01 -24.85
CA ILE A 129 -4.69 6.58 -26.24
C ILE A 129 -3.85 7.49 -27.15
N GLY A 130 -3.16 6.90 -28.14
CA GLY A 130 -2.42 7.64 -29.17
C GLY A 130 -1.00 8.08 -28.81
N VAL A 131 -0.42 7.57 -27.71
CA VAL A 131 1.00 7.80 -27.40
C VAL A 131 1.88 6.87 -28.25
N MET A 132 2.51 7.43 -29.27
CA MET A 132 3.42 6.67 -30.17
C MET A 132 4.82 6.48 -29.59
N TRP A 133 5.25 7.33 -28.65
CA TRP A 133 6.61 7.31 -28.05
C TRP A 133 6.53 7.53 -26.54
N GLY A 134 7.32 6.75 -25.79
CA GLY A 134 7.35 6.81 -24.32
C GLY A 134 6.29 5.93 -23.66
N SER A 135 6.13 6.05 -22.33
CA SER A 135 5.12 5.29 -21.60
C SER A 135 3.74 5.91 -21.77
N PRO A 136 2.74 5.14 -22.23
CA PRO A 136 1.35 5.58 -22.31
C PRO A 136 0.72 5.75 -20.92
N GLU A 137 1.33 5.20 -19.87
CA GLU A 137 0.78 5.20 -18.51
C GLU A 137 0.70 6.60 -17.91
N THR A 138 -0.44 6.93 -17.37
CA THR A 138 -0.70 8.17 -16.64
C THR A 138 -1.48 7.86 -15.36
N THR A 139 -1.63 8.84 -14.49
CA THR A 139 -2.38 8.71 -13.23
C THR A 139 -3.48 9.78 -13.17
N SER A 140 -4.56 9.50 -12.45
CA SER A 140 -5.62 10.47 -12.17
C SER A 140 -5.09 11.67 -11.36
N GLY A 141 -5.78 12.81 -11.41
CA GLY A 141 -5.43 14.00 -10.62
C GLY A 141 -4.28 14.84 -11.19
N GLY A 142 -3.88 14.62 -12.45
CA GLY A 142 -2.84 15.40 -13.12
C GLY A 142 -1.42 15.07 -12.68
N ARG A 143 -0.51 16.05 -12.81
CA ARG A 143 0.93 15.85 -12.55
C ARG A 143 1.39 16.28 -11.16
N ALA A 144 0.61 17.08 -10.43
CA ALA A 144 1.05 17.71 -9.19
C ALA A 144 1.54 16.71 -8.14
N LEU A 145 0.79 15.63 -7.92
CA LEU A 145 1.13 14.60 -6.93
C LEU A 145 2.50 13.96 -7.21
N LYS A 146 2.89 13.80 -8.46
CA LYS A 146 4.21 13.25 -8.83
C LYS A 146 5.38 14.13 -8.35
N PHE A 147 5.17 15.44 -8.30
CA PHE A 147 6.18 16.40 -7.83
C PHE A 147 6.19 16.51 -6.32
N TYR A 148 5.01 16.64 -5.69
CA TYR A 148 4.89 16.82 -4.25
C TYR A 148 5.26 15.57 -3.44
N ALA A 149 4.91 14.37 -3.90
CA ALA A 149 5.20 13.14 -3.19
C ALA A 149 6.71 12.97 -2.89
N SER A 150 7.03 12.64 -1.65
CA SER A 150 8.37 12.28 -1.21
C SER A 150 8.73 10.85 -1.62
N VAL A 151 7.78 9.94 -1.53
CA VAL A 151 7.90 8.54 -1.92
C VAL A 151 6.81 8.20 -2.93
N ARG A 152 7.14 7.44 -3.97
CA ARG A 152 6.16 6.87 -4.92
C ARG A 152 6.46 5.40 -5.11
N ILE A 153 5.44 4.59 -4.88
CA ILE A 153 5.51 3.14 -4.99
C ILE A 153 4.60 2.69 -6.13
N ASP A 154 5.16 2.01 -7.11
CA ASP A 154 4.41 1.32 -8.16
C ASP A 154 4.13 -0.11 -7.68
N VAL A 155 2.85 -0.47 -7.59
CA VAL A 155 2.39 -1.78 -7.10
C VAL A 155 1.73 -2.54 -8.23
N ARG A 156 2.34 -3.66 -8.64
CA ARG A 156 1.85 -4.47 -9.77
C ARG A 156 1.70 -5.93 -9.38
N ARG A 157 0.61 -6.55 -9.85
CA ARG A 157 0.48 -8.01 -9.83
C ARG A 157 1.40 -8.59 -10.89
N ILE A 158 2.21 -9.58 -10.48
CA ILE A 158 3.12 -10.30 -11.38
C ILE A 158 2.53 -11.64 -11.74
N GLU A 159 1.96 -12.35 -10.74
CA GLU A 159 1.47 -13.70 -10.88
C GLU A 159 0.21 -13.93 -10.04
N THR A 160 -0.62 -14.87 -10.43
CA THR A 160 -1.74 -15.36 -9.62
C THR A 160 -1.32 -16.67 -8.96
N LEU A 161 -1.38 -16.72 -7.64
CA LEU A 161 -1.03 -17.89 -6.85
C LEU A 161 -2.20 -18.88 -6.82
N LYS A 162 -1.90 -20.16 -7.04
CA LYS A 162 -2.91 -21.22 -7.11
C LYS A 162 -2.48 -22.44 -6.31
N VAL A 163 -3.47 -23.12 -5.73
CA VAL A 163 -3.32 -24.47 -5.19
C VAL A 163 -4.28 -25.38 -5.96
N GLY A 164 -3.73 -26.24 -6.81
CA GLY A 164 -4.52 -26.97 -7.80
C GLY A 164 -5.20 -26.00 -8.78
N ALA A 165 -6.53 -26.03 -8.84
CA ALA A 165 -7.33 -25.12 -9.67
C ALA A 165 -7.75 -23.83 -8.95
N GLU A 166 -7.64 -23.77 -7.62
CA GLU A 166 -8.11 -22.68 -6.81
C GLU A 166 -7.10 -21.54 -6.75
N GLN A 167 -7.57 -20.31 -6.96
CA GLN A 167 -6.76 -19.09 -6.81
C GLN A 167 -6.78 -18.67 -5.33
N ILE A 168 -5.61 -18.64 -4.71
CA ILE A 168 -5.45 -18.33 -3.28
C ILE A 168 -4.85 -16.96 -2.99
N GLY A 169 -4.32 -16.30 -4.01
CA GLY A 169 -3.67 -15.00 -3.84
C GLY A 169 -2.99 -14.49 -5.11
N ASN A 170 -2.21 -13.44 -4.94
CA ASN A 170 -1.41 -12.87 -6.01
C ASN A 170 0.01 -12.55 -5.52
N ARG A 171 1.01 -12.85 -6.35
CA ARG A 171 2.35 -12.29 -6.19
C ARG A 171 2.37 -10.87 -6.71
N VAL A 172 2.91 -9.96 -5.92
CA VAL A 172 2.91 -8.53 -6.17
C VAL A 172 4.33 -8.02 -6.10
N ARG A 173 4.67 -7.10 -7.01
CA ARG A 173 5.91 -6.33 -6.97
C ARG A 173 5.60 -4.89 -6.58
N ALA A 174 6.27 -4.38 -5.56
CA ALA A 174 6.30 -2.98 -5.17
C ALA A 174 7.66 -2.38 -5.54
N LYS A 175 7.65 -1.35 -6.39
CA LYS A 175 8.86 -0.66 -6.85
C LYS A 175 8.85 0.79 -6.42
N LEU A 176 9.92 1.23 -5.76
CA LEU A 176 10.15 2.62 -5.39
C LEU A 176 10.58 3.42 -6.62
N VAL A 177 9.62 4.02 -7.32
CA VAL A 177 9.91 4.83 -8.54
C VAL A 177 10.35 6.26 -8.21
N LYS A 178 10.18 6.69 -6.98
CA LYS A 178 10.71 7.94 -6.40
C LYS A 178 10.90 7.75 -4.90
N ASN A 179 12.03 8.19 -4.38
CA ASN A 179 12.30 8.23 -2.96
C ASN A 179 13.22 9.40 -2.64
N LYS A 180 12.81 10.30 -1.75
CA LYS A 180 13.58 11.45 -1.28
C LYS A 180 14.21 11.22 0.10
N VAL A 181 13.83 10.15 0.79
CA VAL A 181 14.26 9.86 2.17
C VAL A 181 15.24 8.67 2.25
N ALA A 182 15.42 7.93 1.14
CA ALA A 182 16.38 6.83 1.00
C ALA A 182 16.69 6.59 -0.49
N PRO A 183 17.66 5.72 -0.84
CA PRO A 183 17.95 5.38 -2.24
C PRO A 183 16.70 4.90 -3.00
N PRO A 184 16.40 5.48 -4.18
CA PRO A 184 15.26 5.08 -4.99
C PRO A 184 15.53 3.78 -5.78
N PHE A 185 14.51 3.33 -6.52
CA PHE A 185 14.54 2.21 -7.47
C PHE A 185 14.72 0.83 -6.85
N ARG A 186 14.65 0.71 -5.52
CA ARG A 186 14.52 -0.59 -4.88
C ARG A 186 13.15 -1.18 -5.16
N GLU A 187 13.10 -2.50 -5.21
CA GLU A 187 11.86 -3.24 -5.39
C GLU A 187 11.80 -4.44 -4.44
N ALA A 188 10.60 -4.81 -4.07
CA ALA A 188 10.32 -5.98 -3.26
C ALA A 188 9.16 -6.75 -3.87
N GLU A 189 9.23 -8.07 -3.83
CA GLU A 189 8.16 -8.97 -4.22
C GLU A 189 7.61 -9.69 -2.99
N PHE A 190 6.30 -9.78 -2.92
CA PHE A 190 5.61 -10.45 -1.83
C PHE A 190 4.27 -11.01 -2.28
N ASP A 191 3.77 -11.98 -1.53
CA ASP A 191 2.50 -12.63 -1.80
C ASP A 191 1.39 -11.94 -1.00
N ILE A 192 0.29 -11.58 -1.68
CA ILE A 192 -0.97 -11.14 -1.04
C ILE A 192 -1.95 -12.31 -1.13
N MET A 193 -2.27 -12.87 0.02
CA MET A 193 -3.23 -13.97 0.14
C MET A 193 -4.66 -13.42 0.27
N PHE A 194 -5.61 -14.01 -0.41
CA PHE A 194 -7.01 -13.57 -0.33
C PHE A 194 -7.55 -13.72 1.10
N GLY A 195 -8.18 -12.67 1.61
CA GLY A 195 -8.71 -12.60 2.96
C GLY A 195 -7.68 -12.45 4.08
N LEU A 196 -6.38 -12.65 3.82
CA LEU A 196 -5.32 -12.66 4.84
C LEU A 196 -4.28 -11.54 4.66
N GLY A 197 -4.22 -10.91 3.48
CA GLY A 197 -3.26 -9.86 3.17
C GLY A 197 -1.86 -10.36 2.85
N ILE A 198 -0.86 -9.56 3.17
CA ILE A 198 0.56 -9.85 2.87
C ILE A 198 1.05 -11.02 3.72
N SER A 199 1.59 -12.05 3.06
CA SER A 199 2.19 -13.21 3.74
C SER A 199 3.55 -12.84 4.30
N ARG A 200 3.64 -12.63 5.63
CA ARG A 200 4.89 -12.35 6.33
C ARG A 200 5.87 -13.52 6.22
N GLU A 201 5.38 -14.73 6.50
CA GLU A 201 6.20 -15.95 6.45
C GLU A 201 6.69 -16.23 5.01
N GLY A 202 5.87 -15.91 4.00
CA GLY A 202 6.25 -16.03 2.60
C GLY A 202 7.35 -15.06 2.22
N SER A 203 7.27 -13.80 2.66
CA SER A 203 8.28 -12.78 2.42
C SER A 203 9.58 -13.09 3.15
N LEU A 204 9.48 -13.51 4.42
CA LEU A 204 10.62 -13.91 5.22
C LEU A 204 11.37 -15.09 4.58
N LEU A 205 10.63 -16.12 4.15
CA LEU A 205 11.20 -17.29 3.49
C LEU A 205 11.91 -16.95 2.18
N ASP A 206 11.30 -16.09 1.35
CA ASP A 206 11.89 -15.67 0.08
C ASP A 206 13.21 -14.93 0.31
N VAL A 207 13.24 -13.95 1.21
CA VAL A 207 14.44 -13.17 1.54
C VAL A 207 15.52 -14.08 2.15
N ALA A 208 15.14 -14.98 3.04
CA ALA A 208 16.08 -15.91 3.68
C ALA A 208 16.71 -16.88 2.68
N VAL A 209 15.95 -17.33 1.68
CA VAL A 209 16.50 -18.17 0.59
C VAL A 209 17.44 -17.35 -0.30
N ASP A 210 17.04 -16.14 -0.69
CA ASP A 210 17.85 -15.25 -1.53
C ASP A 210 19.18 -14.86 -0.88
N ARG A 211 19.22 -14.82 0.46
CA ARG A 211 20.42 -14.54 1.27
C ARG A 211 21.21 -15.80 1.62
N GLY A 212 20.73 -16.98 1.26
CA GLY A 212 21.39 -18.25 1.59
C GLY A 212 21.30 -18.65 3.07
N ILE A 213 20.47 -17.96 3.87
CA ILE A 213 20.20 -18.28 5.28
C ILE A 213 19.34 -19.54 5.36
N VAL A 214 18.34 -19.67 4.47
CA VAL A 214 17.56 -20.89 4.27
C VAL A 214 18.09 -21.62 3.06
N ASN A 215 18.47 -22.87 3.24
CA ASN A 215 18.90 -23.75 2.14
C ASN A 215 17.65 -24.32 1.44
N LYS A 216 17.60 -24.16 0.12
CA LYS A 216 16.56 -24.75 -0.74
C LYS A 216 17.17 -25.83 -1.62
N ALA A 217 16.93 -27.10 -1.28
CA ALA A 217 17.36 -28.26 -2.05
C ALA A 217 16.17 -28.91 -2.74
N GLY A 218 16.00 -28.65 -4.04
CA GLY A 218 14.81 -29.06 -4.78
C GLY A 218 13.54 -28.40 -4.22
N ALA A 219 12.63 -29.21 -3.69
CA ALA A 219 11.40 -28.72 -3.04
C ALA A 219 11.55 -28.50 -1.51
N TRP A 220 12.67 -28.91 -0.92
CA TRP A 220 12.87 -28.84 0.54
C TRP A 220 13.49 -27.52 0.97
N PHE A 221 12.97 -26.98 2.08
CA PHE A 221 13.48 -25.78 2.75
C PHE A 221 14.05 -26.19 4.12
N THR A 222 15.28 -25.78 4.41
CA THR A 222 15.98 -26.11 5.67
C THR A 222 16.66 -24.87 6.22
N TYR A 223 16.47 -24.61 7.51
CA TYR A 223 17.13 -23.55 8.25
C TYR A 223 17.95 -24.20 9.37
N ASP A 224 19.25 -24.01 9.34
CA ASP A 224 20.23 -24.80 10.14
C ASP A 224 19.92 -26.30 9.99
N ASP A 225 19.65 -27.01 11.09
CA ASP A 225 19.30 -28.44 11.10
C ASP A 225 17.77 -28.68 11.08
N VAL A 226 16.96 -27.61 10.97
CA VAL A 226 15.49 -27.71 11.03
C VAL A 226 14.91 -27.77 9.62
N GLN A 227 14.21 -28.86 9.31
CA GLN A 227 13.42 -28.97 8.07
C GLN A 227 12.13 -28.16 8.20
N LEU A 228 12.01 -27.05 7.43
CA LEU A 228 10.82 -26.21 7.41
C LEU A 228 9.66 -26.84 6.64
N GLY A 229 9.97 -27.66 5.62
CA GLY A 229 8.96 -28.39 4.87
C GLY A 229 9.27 -28.61 3.40
N GLN A 230 8.46 -29.48 2.76
CA GLN A 230 8.53 -29.74 1.33
C GLN A 230 7.51 -28.84 0.59
N GLY A 231 8.03 -27.88 -0.16
CA GLY A 231 7.24 -26.83 -0.85
C GLY A 231 7.04 -25.59 0.00
N LYS A 232 6.89 -24.45 -0.69
CA LYS A 232 6.79 -23.11 -0.06
C LYS A 232 5.63 -23.02 0.93
N GLU A 233 4.47 -23.59 0.59
CA GLU A 233 3.28 -23.50 1.45
C GLU A 233 3.46 -24.27 2.77
N LYS A 234 4.10 -25.45 2.76
CA LYS A 234 4.38 -26.18 4.00
C LYS A 234 5.42 -25.47 4.86
N ALA A 235 6.45 -24.87 4.24
CA ALA A 235 7.43 -24.08 4.96
C ALA A 235 6.81 -22.82 5.61
N LYS A 236 5.89 -22.13 4.92
CA LYS A 236 5.13 -21.02 5.47
C LYS A 236 4.25 -21.44 6.66
N MET A 237 3.56 -22.59 6.54
CA MET A 237 2.76 -23.14 7.65
C MET A 237 3.65 -23.47 8.85
N PHE A 238 4.79 -24.12 8.61
CA PHE A 238 5.74 -24.42 9.68
C PHE A 238 6.20 -23.15 10.42
N LEU A 239 6.58 -22.09 9.69
CA LEU A 239 6.99 -20.82 10.30
C LEU A 239 5.84 -20.13 11.07
N ARG A 240 4.62 -20.29 10.63
CA ARG A 240 3.44 -19.78 11.34
C ARG A 240 3.20 -20.52 12.65
N ASP A 241 3.33 -21.85 12.63
CA ASP A 241 3.08 -22.71 13.77
C ASP A 241 4.27 -22.73 14.78
N ASN A 242 5.47 -22.31 14.32
CA ASN A 242 6.71 -22.28 15.13
C ASN A 242 7.25 -20.83 15.14
N SER A 243 6.62 -19.97 15.92
CA SER A 243 6.94 -18.54 15.99
C SER A 243 8.36 -18.24 16.48
N ASP A 244 8.93 -19.10 17.33
CA ASP A 244 10.30 -19.01 17.80
C ASP A 244 11.32 -19.16 16.66
N VAL A 245 11.12 -20.15 15.78
CA VAL A 245 11.94 -20.34 14.58
C VAL A 245 11.77 -19.16 13.61
N ALA A 246 10.54 -18.68 13.44
CA ALA A 246 10.26 -17.52 12.58
C ALA A 246 10.97 -16.24 13.09
N ILE A 247 10.99 -16.00 14.41
CA ILE A 247 11.70 -14.86 15.02
C ILE A 247 13.21 -15.01 14.87
N GLN A 248 13.75 -16.21 15.07
CA GLN A 248 15.19 -16.46 14.88
C GLN A 248 15.59 -16.19 13.43
N LEU A 249 14.83 -16.71 12.48
CA LEU A 249 15.04 -16.49 11.05
C LEU A 249 14.95 -15.01 10.67
N GLU A 250 13.97 -14.28 11.20
CA GLU A 250 13.81 -12.85 10.97
C GLU A 250 15.01 -12.05 11.50
N ASN A 251 15.46 -12.36 12.71
CA ASN A 251 16.66 -11.72 13.29
C ASN A 251 17.92 -12.01 12.46
N ALA A 252 18.08 -13.24 11.96
CA ALA A 252 19.18 -13.59 11.07
C ALA A 252 19.13 -12.79 9.75
N VAL A 253 17.95 -12.65 9.14
CA VAL A 253 17.75 -11.83 7.94
C VAL A 253 18.06 -10.36 8.21
N LEU A 254 17.54 -9.80 9.30
CA LEU A 254 17.76 -8.40 9.66
C LEU A 254 19.22 -8.08 9.94
N SER A 255 19.98 -9.00 10.55
CA SER A 255 21.40 -8.81 10.82
C SER A 255 22.26 -8.74 9.55
N GLU A 256 21.81 -9.32 8.44
CA GLU A 256 22.51 -9.24 7.15
C GLU A 256 22.08 -8.04 6.29
N VAL A 257 20.95 -7.41 6.60
CA VAL A 257 20.38 -6.29 5.83
C VAL A 257 20.74 -4.93 6.44
N GLY A 258 21.15 -4.91 7.73
CA GLY A 258 21.44 -3.74 8.57
C GLY A 258 22.69 -2.95 8.24
#